data_fd76bba814727c980bbb21a6e5a75d5d
#
_entry.id   fd76bba814727c980bbb21a6e5a75d5d
#
_cell.length_a   1.000
_cell.length_b   1.000
_cell.length_c   1.000
_cell.angle_alpha   90.00
_cell.angle_beta   90.00
_cell.angle_gamma   90.00
#
_symmetry.space_group_name_H-M   'P 1'
#
loop_
_entity.id
_entity.type
_entity.pdbx_description
1 polymer ?
#
loop_
_entity_poly.entity_id
_entity_poly.type
_entity_poly.pdbx_seq_one_letter_code
_entity_poly.pdbx_strand_id
1 'polypeptide(L)'
;MLLYLTQYLSQFESGFNVFNYLTMRAILGALTALVISFIIGPRMIKRLQFNQLGQPVREEGPETHLLKAGTPTMGGTLILAAISISTVLWADLENLYVWIVLFVTLSFGVIGYVDDYKKLILQDPAGISAKQKLFWQSSAALIAAIALYVTATDEVQTSLLIPYFKDLAIPLGLFQVVVTYFFIVGFSNAVNLTDGLDGLAIMPTVLVGGALGVFAYVTGNVNFSGYLGIPYVAGTGEILVYCSALAGAGLGFLWFNTYPAQVFMCDIGALSLCAALGAVAVIVRQEIVLAIMGGIFVVEKLSVMIQVASFKLTGRRVFRMAPIHHHFELKGWAEPKVIVRFWIITVILVLIGLASLKIR
;
A
#
# COMPACT_ATOMS: atom_id res chain seq x y z
N MET A 1 -1.37 -1.03 -22.32
CA MET A 1 -0.74 -0.47 -23.53
C MET A 1 0.00 -1.55 -24.33
N LEU A 2 0.98 -2.24 -23.77
CA LEU A 2 1.65 -3.37 -24.43
C LEU A 2 0.71 -4.54 -24.68
N LEU A 3 -0.31 -4.74 -23.85
CA LEU A 3 -1.35 -5.76 -24.09
C LEU A 3 -2.00 -5.60 -25.45
N TYR A 4 -2.42 -4.38 -25.82
CA TYR A 4 -3.05 -4.15 -27.14
C TYR A 4 -2.09 -4.37 -28.30
N LEU A 5 -0.83 -3.95 -28.11
CA LEU A 5 0.21 -4.20 -29.10
C LEU A 5 0.46 -5.71 -29.31
N THR A 6 0.56 -6.45 -28.22
CA THR A 6 0.79 -7.91 -28.29
C THR A 6 -0.42 -8.66 -28.83
N GLN A 7 -1.65 -8.21 -28.55
CA GLN A 7 -2.87 -8.72 -29.16
C GLN A 7 -2.88 -8.48 -30.67
N TYR A 8 -2.46 -7.31 -31.11
CA TYR A 8 -2.33 -7.05 -32.55
C TYR A 8 -1.25 -7.94 -33.18
N LEU A 9 -0.08 -8.10 -32.55
CA LEU A 9 1.00 -8.94 -33.04
C LEU A 9 0.65 -10.44 -33.02
N SER A 10 -0.22 -10.89 -32.13
CA SER A 10 -0.67 -12.27 -32.05
C SER A 10 -1.47 -12.73 -33.29
N GLN A 11 -1.96 -11.78 -34.09
CA GLN A 11 -2.59 -12.09 -35.39
C GLN A 11 -1.59 -12.55 -36.44
N PHE A 12 -0.31 -12.16 -36.28
CA PHE A 12 0.77 -12.50 -37.21
C PHE A 12 1.61 -13.68 -36.70
N GLU A 13 1.83 -13.75 -35.38
CA GLU A 13 2.67 -14.76 -34.74
C GLU A 13 2.01 -15.27 -33.45
N SER A 14 1.69 -16.55 -33.41
CA SER A 14 0.97 -17.18 -32.29
C SER A 14 1.71 -17.13 -30.95
N GLY A 15 3.03 -16.98 -30.96
CA GLY A 15 3.85 -16.85 -29.76
C GLY A 15 3.45 -15.64 -28.89
N PHE A 16 2.89 -14.57 -29.48
CA PHE A 16 2.42 -13.41 -28.74
C PHE A 16 1.16 -13.67 -27.88
N ASN A 17 0.47 -14.80 -28.09
CA ASN A 17 -0.68 -15.15 -27.26
C ASN A 17 -0.32 -15.35 -25.78
N VAL A 18 0.96 -15.58 -25.46
CA VAL A 18 1.42 -15.69 -24.06
C VAL A 18 1.12 -14.44 -23.24
N PHE A 19 1.10 -13.27 -23.86
CA PHE A 19 0.82 -11.99 -23.19
C PHE A 19 -0.68 -11.77 -22.91
N ASN A 20 -1.57 -12.60 -23.43
CA ASN A 20 -2.99 -12.59 -23.06
C ASN A 20 -3.23 -13.22 -21.68
N TYR A 21 -2.31 -14.07 -21.19
CA TYR A 21 -2.43 -14.66 -19.87
C TYR A 21 -2.18 -13.62 -18.78
N LEU A 22 -3.14 -13.48 -17.87
CA LEU A 22 -3.09 -12.54 -16.76
C LEU A 22 -1.85 -12.77 -15.88
N THR A 23 -1.52 -14.02 -15.59
CA THR A 23 -0.33 -14.39 -14.79
C THR A 23 0.97 -13.95 -15.44
N MET A 24 1.09 -14.07 -16.76
CA MET A 24 2.27 -13.61 -17.50
C MET A 24 2.40 -12.08 -17.42
N ARG A 25 1.30 -11.35 -17.60
CA ARG A 25 1.28 -9.89 -17.47
C ARG A 25 1.61 -9.42 -16.05
N ALA A 26 1.14 -10.15 -15.04
CA ALA A 26 1.49 -9.89 -13.64
C ALA A 26 2.99 -10.05 -13.38
N ILE A 27 3.62 -11.13 -13.87
CA ILE A 27 5.07 -11.35 -13.75
C ILE A 27 5.84 -10.23 -14.46
N LEU A 28 5.44 -9.89 -15.68
CA LEU A 28 6.09 -8.82 -16.46
C LEU A 28 5.88 -7.44 -15.82
N GLY A 29 4.71 -7.19 -15.21
CA GLY A 29 4.44 -5.98 -14.43
C GLY A 29 5.39 -5.86 -13.25
N ALA A 30 5.58 -6.93 -12.46
CA ALA A 30 6.52 -6.95 -11.35
C ALA A 30 7.98 -6.74 -11.82
N LEU A 31 8.41 -7.47 -12.84
CA LEU A 31 9.77 -7.34 -13.39
C LEU A 31 10.03 -5.94 -13.95
N THR A 32 9.06 -5.38 -14.68
CA THR A 32 9.18 -4.01 -15.25
C THR A 32 9.32 -2.99 -14.12
N ALA A 33 8.49 -3.07 -13.07
CA ALA A 33 8.58 -2.18 -11.92
C ALA A 33 9.92 -2.30 -11.18
N LEU A 34 10.41 -3.52 -11.00
CA LEU A 34 11.72 -3.80 -10.39
C LEU A 34 12.87 -3.19 -11.21
N VAL A 35 12.86 -3.41 -12.53
CA VAL A 35 13.88 -2.89 -13.46
C VAL A 35 13.86 -1.36 -13.48
N ILE A 36 12.67 -0.73 -13.53
CA ILE A 36 12.53 0.72 -13.45
C ILE A 36 13.17 1.23 -12.15
N SER A 37 12.89 0.57 -11.02
CA SER A 37 13.46 0.95 -9.72
C SER A 37 14.99 0.86 -9.71
N PHE A 38 15.58 -0.18 -10.29
CA PHE A 38 17.04 -0.33 -10.35
C PHE A 38 17.72 0.64 -11.30
N ILE A 39 17.07 1.01 -12.41
CA ILE A 39 17.65 1.95 -13.38
C ILE A 39 17.52 3.40 -12.90
N ILE A 40 16.35 3.77 -12.40
CA ILE A 40 16.04 5.15 -12.00
C ILE A 40 16.56 5.44 -10.60
N GLY A 41 16.48 4.46 -9.67
CA GLY A 41 16.81 4.64 -8.25
C GLY A 41 18.17 5.31 -8.02
N PRO A 42 19.29 4.78 -8.53
CA PRO A 42 20.60 5.37 -8.27
C PRO A 42 20.74 6.82 -8.78
N ARG A 43 20.12 7.13 -9.94
CA ARG A 43 20.13 8.49 -10.49
C ARG A 43 19.31 9.44 -9.65
N MET A 44 18.15 8.98 -9.20
CA MET A 44 17.25 9.76 -8.35
C MET A 44 17.88 10.04 -6.97
N ILE A 45 18.47 9.03 -6.33
CA ILE A 45 19.14 9.16 -5.03
C ILE A 45 20.27 10.19 -5.13
N LYS A 46 21.14 10.11 -6.15
CA LYS A 46 22.20 11.09 -6.39
C LYS A 46 21.64 12.51 -6.55
N ARG A 47 20.54 12.69 -7.29
CA ARG A 47 19.90 13.99 -7.50
C ARG A 47 19.31 14.55 -6.20
N LEU A 48 18.68 13.69 -5.38
CA LEU A 48 18.14 14.09 -4.09
C LEU A 48 19.25 14.47 -3.10
N GLN A 49 20.37 13.73 -3.09
CA GLN A 49 21.55 14.05 -2.29
C GLN A 49 22.16 15.39 -2.71
N PHE A 50 22.30 15.64 -4.00
CA PHE A 50 22.85 16.90 -4.52
C PHE A 50 22.01 18.11 -4.10
N ASN A 51 20.69 17.96 -4.08
CA ASN A 51 19.77 19.01 -3.65
C ASN A 51 19.67 19.16 -2.12
N GLN A 52 20.46 18.40 -1.35
CA GLN A 52 20.46 18.39 0.12
C GLN A 52 19.05 18.19 0.74
N LEU A 53 18.21 17.40 0.06
CA LEU A 53 16.86 17.08 0.52
C LEU A 53 16.89 15.99 1.59
N GLY A 54 17.64 16.21 2.67
CA GLY A 54 17.70 15.35 3.84
C GLY A 54 16.74 15.84 4.93
N GLN A 55 16.07 14.90 5.60
CA GLN A 55 15.16 15.23 6.70
C GLN A 55 15.95 15.70 7.92
N PRO A 56 15.58 16.82 8.56
CA PRO A 56 16.14 17.15 9.86
C PRO A 56 15.71 16.07 10.87
N VAL A 57 16.69 15.50 11.57
CA VAL A 57 16.43 14.50 12.60
C VAL A 57 15.81 15.18 13.81
N ARG A 58 14.71 14.63 14.33
CA ARG A 58 14.07 15.13 15.55
C ARG A 58 14.97 14.84 16.74
N GLU A 59 15.25 15.85 17.55
CA GLU A 59 16.07 15.73 18.76
C GLU A 59 15.47 14.83 19.85
N GLU A 60 14.14 14.62 19.79
CA GLU A 60 13.38 13.82 20.76
C GLU A 60 13.39 12.30 20.46
N GLY A 61 14.06 11.84 19.37
CA GLY A 61 14.15 10.43 18.95
C GLY A 61 15.30 9.67 19.63
N PRO A 62 15.41 8.34 19.40
CA PRO A 62 16.59 7.56 19.80
C PRO A 62 17.86 8.12 19.19
N GLU A 63 18.96 8.13 19.96
CA GLU A 63 20.29 8.66 19.53
C GLU A 63 20.80 8.04 18.22
N THR A 64 20.40 6.78 17.95
CA THR A 64 20.73 6.08 16.69
C THR A 64 20.19 6.77 15.45
N HIS A 65 19.14 7.57 15.57
CA HIS A 65 18.54 8.30 14.46
C HIS A 65 19.40 9.52 14.04
N LEU A 66 20.26 10.03 14.91
CA LEU A 66 21.20 11.11 14.57
C LEU A 66 22.19 10.69 13.48
N LEU A 67 22.53 9.40 13.39
CA LEU A 67 23.41 8.85 12.35
C LEU A 67 22.76 8.87 10.95
N LYS A 68 21.44 9.03 10.86
CA LYS A 68 20.66 9.09 9.62
C LYS A 68 20.52 10.51 9.05
N ALA A 69 21.11 11.50 9.74
CA ALA A 69 21.08 12.88 9.26
C ALA A 69 21.73 12.98 7.87
N GLY A 70 21.02 13.62 6.93
CA GLY A 70 21.49 13.77 5.55
C GLY A 70 21.07 12.64 4.58
N THR A 71 20.39 11.57 5.06
CA THR A 71 19.79 10.58 4.14
C THR A 71 18.69 11.27 3.32
N PRO A 72 18.74 11.17 1.97
CA PRO A 72 17.75 11.82 1.12
C PRO A 72 16.35 11.22 1.33
N THR A 73 15.36 12.05 1.12
CA THR A 73 13.94 11.76 1.33
C THR A 73 13.18 11.83 0.00
N MET A 74 11.85 11.65 0.01
CA MET A 74 10.99 11.63 -1.18
C MET A 74 11.19 10.40 -2.09
N GLY A 75 11.75 9.31 -1.56
CA GLY A 75 11.92 8.04 -2.31
C GLY A 75 10.62 7.40 -2.80
N GLY A 76 9.49 7.75 -2.19
CA GLY A 76 8.17 7.32 -2.64
C GLY A 76 7.86 7.69 -4.09
N THR A 77 8.47 8.74 -4.64
CA THR A 77 8.31 9.11 -6.07
C THR A 77 8.80 8.02 -7.01
N LEU A 78 9.88 7.30 -6.65
CA LEU A 78 10.38 6.16 -7.41
C LEU A 78 9.34 5.03 -7.47
N ILE A 79 8.75 4.72 -6.31
CA ILE A 79 7.76 3.66 -6.18
C ILE A 79 6.54 3.99 -7.05
N LEU A 80 6.01 5.22 -6.93
CA LEU A 80 4.84 5.65 -7.70
C LEU A 80 5.09 5.63 -9.21
N ALA A 81 6.25 6.10 -9.67
CA ALA A 81 6.62 6.05 -11.07
C ALA A 81 6.70 4.59 -11.56
N ALA A 82 7.36 3.71 -10.81
CA ALA A 82 7.50 2.31 -11.19
C ALA A 82 6.16 1.58 -11.26
N ILE A 83 5.29 1.77 -10.26
CA ILE A 83 3.94 1.18 -10.24
C ILE A 83 3.12 1.70 -11.42
N SER A 84 3.04 3.02 -11.59
CA SER A 84 2.16 3.63 -12.60
C SER A 84 2.58 3.24 -14.02
N ILE A 85 3.86 3.33 -14.34
CA ILE A 85 4.38 2.95 -15.66
C ILE A 85 4.13 1.46 -15.91
N SER A 86 4.45 0.59 -14.96
CA SER A 86 4.28 -0.86 -15.13
C SER A 86 2.82 -1.25 -15.28
N THR A 87 1.92 -0.64 -14.49
CA THR A 87 0.48 -0.91 -14.58
C THR A 87 -0.08 -0.46 -15.92
N VAL A 88 0.25 0.76 -16.38
CA VAL A 88 -0.22 1.27 -17.68
C VAL A 88 0.32 0.44 -18.85
N LEU A 89 1.51 -0.12 -18.73
CA LEU A 89 2.10 -0.97 -19.79
C LEU A 89 1.38 -2.32 -19.88
N TRP A 90 1.10 -2.98 -18.74
CA TRP A 90 0.70 -4.39 -18.72
C TRP A 90 -0.75 -4.66 -18.37
N ALA A 91 -1.44 -3.76 -17.65
CA ALA A 91 -2.85 -3.94 -17.31
C ALA A 91 -3.76 -3.68 -18.51
N ASP A 92 -4.96 -4.22 -18.44
CA ASP A 92 -6.06 -3.87 -19.32
C ASP A 92 -6.60 -2.48 -18.95
N LEU A 93 -6.42 -1.52 -19.85
CA LEU A 93 -6.83 -0.14 -19.62
C LEU A 93 -8.33 0.12 -19.86
N GLU A 94 -9.08 -0.88 -20.34
CA GLU A 94 -10.55 -0.80 -20.40
C GLU A 94 -11.18 -1.12 -19.03
N ASN A 95 -10.41 -1.73 -18.13
CA ASN A 95 -10.86 -2.08 -16.80
C ASN A 95 -10.88 -0.87 -15.86
N LEU A 96 -12.07 -0.49 -15.40
CA LEU A 96 -12.26 0.67 -14.52
C LEU A 96 -11.57 0.53 -13.16
N TYR A 97 -11.48 -0.69 -12.60
CA TYR A 97 -10.82 -0.91 -11.31
C TYR A 97 -9.35 -0.52 -11.35
N VAL A 98 -8.66 -0.73 -12.48
CA VAL A 98 -7.27 -0.32 -12.69
C VAL A 98 -7.14 1.21 -12.54
N TRP A 99 -8.05 1.97 -13.16
CA TRP A 99 -8.05 3.42 -13.08
C TRP A 99 -8.40 3.93 -11.68
N ILE A 100 -9.34 3.30 -10.99
CA ILE A 100 -9.70 3.68 -9.61
C ILE A 100 -8.50 3.48 -8.68
N VAL A 101 -7.80 2.35 -8.75
CA VAL A 101 -6.62 2.10 -7.91
C VAL A 101 -5.48 3.06 -8.26
N LEU A 102 -5.21 3.31 -9.55
CA LEU A 102 -4.22 4.29 -9.98
C LEU A 102 -4.59 5.70 -9.52
N PHE A 103 -5.86 6.10 -9.63
CA PHE A 103 -6.35 7.39 -9.14
C PHE A 103 -6.10 7.56 -7.65
N VAL A 104 -6.45 6.56 -6.82
CA VAL A 104 -6.21 6.60 -5.38
C VAL A 104 -4.72 6.70 -5.10
N THR A 105 -3.91 5.84 -5.74
CA THR A 105 -2.45 5.81 -5.56
C THR A 105 -1.82 7.17 -5.87
N LEU A 106 -2.13 7.73 -7.02
CA LEU A 106 -1.55 9.00 -7.48
C LEU A 106 -2.07 10.20 -6.68
N SER A 107 -3.37 10.24 -6.37
CA SER A 107 -3.94 11.34 -5.59
C SER A 107 -3.34 11.42 -4.19
N PHE A 108 -3.22 10.28 -3.50
CA PHE A 108 -2.57 10.23 -2.19
C PHE A 108 -1.06 10.48 -2.29
N GLY A 109 -0.43 10.06 -3.38
CA GLY A 109 0.96 10.38 -3.68
C GLY A 109 1.20 11.89 -3.86
N VAL A 110 0.29 12.59 -4.57
CA VAL A 110 0.35 14.06 -4.72
C VAL A 110 0.17 14.76 -3.39
N ILE A 111 -0.76 14.29 -2.54
CA ILE A 111 -0.94 14.85 -1.18
C ILE A 111 0.35 14.70 -0.36
N GLY A 112 0.97 13.51 -0.39
CA GLY A 112 2.25 13.28 0.26
C GLY A 112 3.37 14.13 -0.34
N TYR A 113 3.43 14.25 -1.66
CA TYR A 113 4.43 15.09 -2.34
C TYR A 113 4.34 16.55 -1.91
N VAL A 114 3.15 17.13 -1.84
CA VAL A 114 2.96 18.53 -1.41
C VAL A 114 3.36 18.72 0.06
N ASP A 115 3.09 17.72 0.91
CA ASP A 115 3.49 17.74 2.31
C ASP A 115 5.02 17.70 2.47
N ASP A 116 5.66 16.73 1.82
CA ASP A 116 7.12 16.58 1.82
C ASP A 116 7.82 17.79 1.17
N TYR A 117 7.28 18.31 0.07
CA TYR A 117 7.81 19.51 -0.60
C TYR A 117 7.82 20.75 0.31
N LYS A 118 6.72 20.97 1.05
CA LYS A 118 6.65 22.06 2.02
C LYS A 118 7.68 21.91 3.13
N LYS A 119 7.80 20.72 3.69
CA LYS A 119 8.74 20.45 4.80
C LYS A 119 10.20 20.60 4.38
N LEU A 120 10.55 20.15 3.17
CA LEU A 120 11.94 20.00 2.75
C LEU A 120 12.43 21.21 1.92
N ILE A 121 11.62 21.70 1.00
CA ILE A 121 12.05 22.77 0.08
C ILE A 121 11.66 24.13 0.61
N LEU A 122 10.43 24.29 1.12
CA LEU A 122 9.99 25.55 1.72
C LEU A 122 10.43 25.70 3.17
N GLN A 123 11.09 24.67 3.75
CA GLN A 123 11.56 24.62 5.13
C GLN A 123 10.46 24.97 6.16
N ASP A 124 9.21 24.63 5.84
CA ASP A 124 8.08 24.77 6.76
C ASP A 124 7.87 23.44 7.51
N PRO A 125 8.32 23.32 8.78
CA PRO A 125 8.24 22.08 9.54
C PRO A 125 6.81 21.59 9.74
N ALA A 126 5.81 22.49 9.66
CA ALA A 126 4.41 22.14 9.82
C ALA A 126 3.84 21.40 8.58
N GLY A 127 4.42 21.60 7.39
CA GLY A 127 3.97 21.02 6.16
C GLY A 127 2.54 21.43 5.78
N ILE A 128 1.72 20.46 5.38
CA ILE A 128 0.26 20.66 5.18
C ILE A 128 -0.43 20.50 6.55
N SER A 129 -1.34 21.43 6.87
CA SER A 129 -2.13 21.30 8.10
C SER A 129 -2.91 19.99 8.13
N ALA A 130 -3.08 19.37 9.32
CA ALA A 130 -3.81 18.11 9.46
C ALA A 130 -5.24 18.17 8.88
N LYS A 131 -5.90 19.30 8.98
CA LYS A 131 -7.25 19.52 8.41
C LYS A 131 -7.23 19.52 6.88
N GLN A 132 -6.27 20.20 6.26
CA GLN A 132 -6.11 20.22 4.81
C GLN A 132 -5.71 18.84 4.28
N LYS A 133 -4.79 18.15 4.94
CA LYS A 133 -4.39 16.77 4.60
C LYS A 133 -5.59 15.84 4.61
N LEU A 134 -6.36 15.85 5.69
CA LEU A 134 -7.57 15.04 5.82
C LEU A 134 -8.64 15.43 4.77
N PHE A 135 -8.82 16.71 4.47
CA PHE A 135 -9.77 17.17 3.47
C PHE A 135 -9.45 16.60 2.07
N TRP A 136 -8.21 16.69 1.62
CA TRP A 136 -7.80 16.16 0.31
C TRP A 136 -7.84 14.63 0.25
N GLN A 137 -7.41 13.96 1.31
CA GLN A 137 -7.54 12.50 1.43
C GLN A 137 -9.00 12.06 1.38
N SER A 138 -9.87 12.75 2.12
CA SER A 138 -11.31 12.46 2.15
C SER A 138 -11.95 12.68 0.79
N SER A 139 -11.61 13.77 0.09
CA SER A 139 -12.14 14.06 -1.23
C SER A 139 -11.77 12.97 -2.24
N ALA A 140 -10.49 12.58 -2.30
CA ALA A 140 -10.04 11.52 -3.20
C ALA A 140 -10.67 10.15 -2.85
N ALA A 141 -10.73 9.80 -1.56
CA ALA A 141 -11.33 8.55 -1.12
C ALA A 141 -12.84 8.48 -1.40
N LEU A 142 -13.56 9.58 -1.20
CA LEU A 142 -15.00 9.62 -1.51
C LEU A 142 -15.29 9.53 -3.01
N ILE A 143 -14.48 10.16 -3.86
CA ILE A 143 -14.60 10.02 -5.32
C ILE A 143 -14.43 8.54 -5.70
N ALA A 144 -13.40 7.86 -5.19
CA ALA A 144 -13.17 6.45 -5.45
C ALA A 144 -14.31 5.57 -4.90
N ALA A 145 -14.77 5.86 -3.68
CA ALA A 145 -15.85 5.11 -3.04
C ALA A 145 -17.18 5.23 -3.79
N ILE A 146 -17.52 6.44 -4.25
CA ILE A 146 -18.72 6.68 -5.05
C ILE A 146 -18.58 6.01 -6.43
N ALA A 147 -17.40 6.08 -7.06
CA ALA A 147 -17.16 5.40 -8.32
C ALA A 147 -17.36 3.88 -8.20
N LEU A 148 -16.82 3.25 -7.15
CA LEU A 148 -17.00 1.82 -6.88
C LEU A 148 -18.46 1.47 -6.60
N TYR A 149 -19.20 2.32 -5.91
CA TYR A 149 -20.61 2.10 -5.60
C TYR A 149 -21.50 2.21 -6.84
N VAL A 150 -21.31 3.26 -7.66
CA VAL A 150 -22.11 3.50 -8.87
C VAL A 150 -21.85 2.45 -9.96
N THR A 151 -20.65 1.89 -10.00
CA THR A 151 -20.27 0.85 -10.98
C THR A 151 -20.55 -0.56 -10.48
N ALA A 152 -21.04 -0.73 -9.26
CA ALA A 152 -21.45 -2.01 -8.74
C ALA A 152 -22.65 -2.55 -9.54
N THR A 153 -22.49 -3.77 -10.09
CA THR A 153 -23.53 -4.45 -10.86
C THR A 153 -24.28 -5.50 -10.04
N ASP A 154 -23.66 -5.99 -8.98
CA ASP A 154 -24.19 -7.06 -8.13
C ASP A 154 -24.19 -6.67 -6.65
N GLU A 155 -25.14 -7.23 -5.87
CA GLU A 155 -25.22 -6.98 -4.42
C GLU A 155 -23.95 -7.38 -3.66
N VAL A 156 -23.22 -8.38 -4.15
CA VAL A 156 -21.95 -8.83 -3.58
C VAL A 156 -20.94 -7.68 -3.55
N GLN A 157 -20.93 -6.81 -4.57
CA GLN A 157 -20.01 -5.68 -4.67
C GLN A 157 -20.31 -4.57 -3.66
N THR A 158 -21.45 -4.62 -3.00
CA THR A 158 -21.84 -3.69 -1.92
C THR A 158 -22.02 -4.40 -0.58
N SER A 159 -21.55 -5.63 -0.44
CA SER A 159 -21.64 -6.43 0.78
C SER A 159 -20.27 -6.56 1.46
N LEU A 160 -20.26 -6.59 2.79
CA LEU A 160 -19.09 -6.89 3.60
C LEU A 160 -19.02 -8.40 3.86
N LEU A 161 -17.96 -9.03 3.41
CA LEU A 161 -17.73 -10.46 3.62
C LEU A 161 -16.99 -10.69 4.94
N ILE A 162 -17.49 -11.63 5.74
CA ILE A 162 -16.83 -12.02 6.99
C ILE A 162 -15.91 -13.21 6.70
N PRO A 163 -14.58 -13.07 6.89
CA PRO A 163 -13.65 -14.17 6.67
C PRO A 163 -13.97 -15.35 7.59
N TYR A 164 -13.70 -16.57 7.14
CA TYR A 164 -13.94 -17.84 7.83
C TYR A 164 -15.43 -18.25 8.01
N PHE A 165 -16.39 -17.41 7.61
CA PHE A 165 -17.83 -17.73 7.66
C PHE A 165 -18.43 -17.58 6.25
N LYS A 166 -18.61 -18.73 5.56
CA LYS A 166 -19.02 -18.78 4.14
C LYS A 166 -20.30 -18.00 3.82
N ASP A 167 -21.29 -18.15 4.65
CA ASP A 167 -22.65 -17.68 4.38
C ASP A 167 -22.92 -16.29 4.96
N LEU A 168 -21.92 -15.68 5.60
CA LEU A 168 -22.11 -14.40 6.28
C LEU A 168 -21.59 -13.26 5.39
N ALA A 169 -22.46 -12.78 4.52
CA ALA A 169 -22.28 -11.53 3.78
C ALA A 169 -23.28 -10.50 4.30
N ILE A 170 -22.79 -9.36 4.75
CA ILE A 170 -23.62 -8.28 5.28
C ILE A 170 -23.86 -7.28 4.16
N PRO A 171 -25.10 -7.17 3.63
CA PRO A 171 -25.40 -6.18 2.61
C PRO A 171 -25.33 -4.78 3.22
N LEU A 172 -24.41 -3.96 2.75
CA LEU A 172 -24.19 -2.59 3.23
C LEU A 172 -24.95 -1.55 2.43
N GLY A 173 -25.30 -1.84 1.17
CA GLY A 173 -25.91 -0.88 0.26
C GLY A 173 -25.08 0.41 0.19
N LEU A 174 -25.73 1.56 0.37
CA LEU A 174 -25.06 2.88 0.36
C LEU A 174 -23.99 3.03 1.45
N PHE A 175 -24.11 2.30 2.57
CA PHE A 175 -23.12 2.36 3.66
C PHE A 175 -21.74 1.82 3.23
N GLN A 176 -21.68 1.07 2.12
CA GLN A 176 -20.41 0.65 1.50
C GLN A 176 -19.50 1.86 1.16
N VAL A 177 -20.05 3.00 0.78
CA VAL A 177 -19.27 4.23 0.52
C VAL A 177 -18.51 4.66 1.78
N VAL A 178 -19.16 4.58 2.94
CA VAL A 178 -18.57 4.93 4.23
C VAL A 178 -17.46 3.93 4.60
N VAL A 179 -17.74 2.64 4.44
CA VAL A 179 -16.75 1.58 4.71
C VAL A 179 -15.53 1.75 3.80
N THR A 180 -15.73 1.94 2.50
CA THR A 180 -14.66 2.19 1.53
C THR A 180 -13.80 3.39 1.92
N TYR A 181 -14.46 4.50 2.28
CA TYR A 181 -13.76 5.70 2.76
C TYR A 181 -12.86 5.39 3.96
N PHE A 182 -13.38 4.70 4.98
CA PHE A 182 -12.61 4.36 6.17
C PHE A 182 -11.43 3.43 5.86
N PHE A 183 -11.59 2.47 4.94
CA PHE A 183 -10.49 1.60 4.56
C PHE A 183 -9.39 2.36 3.81
N ILE A 184 -9.74 3.22 2.85
CA ILE A 184 -8.74 3.99 2.09
C ILE A 184 -8.02 5.00 3.00
N VAL A 185 -8.75 5.86 3.71
CA VAL A 185 -8.15 6.91 4.54
C VAL A 185 -7.52 6.35 5.81
N GLY A 186 -8.17 5.35 6.42
CA GLY A 186 -7.70 4.72 7.65
C GLY A 186 -6.37 4.00 7.46
N PHE A 187 -6.25 3.16 6.43
CA PHE A 187 -5.00 2.46 6.12
C PHE A 187 -3.90 3.43 5.68
N SER A 188 -4.21 4.43 4.84
CA SER A 188 -3.24 5.45 4.44
C SER A 188 -2.57 6.11 5.65
N ASN A 189 -3.35 6.51 6.63
CA ASN A 189 -2.81 7.15 7.83
C ASN A 189 -2.19 6.16 8.84
N ALA A 190 -2.52 4.87 8.79
CA ALA A 190 -1.93 3.86 9.66
C ALA A 190 -0.48 3.58 9.29
N VAL A 191 -0.18 3.40 8.01
CA VAL A 191 1.16 3.07 7.56
C VAL A 191 2.11 4.27 7.58
N ASN A 192 1.60 5.48 7.37
CA ASN A 192 2.43 6.67 7.52
C ASN A 192 3.06 6.76 8.93
N LEU A 193 2.41 6.20 9.94
CA LEU A 193 2.99 6.09 11.29
C LEU A 193 4.00 4.94 11.42
N THR A 194 3.92 3.92 10.56
CA THR A 194 4.81 2.76 10.57
C THR A 194 6.13 3.03 9.85
N ASP A 195 6.18 4.04 8.96
CA ASP A 195 7.37 4.43 8.20
C ASP A 195 8.38 5.21 9.07
N GLY A 196 8.73 4.66 10.22
CA GLY A 196 9.67 5.25 11.17
C GLY A 196 11.05 4.60 11.21
N LEU A 197 11.20 3.40 10.65
CA LEU A 197 12.46 2.64 10.58
C LEU A 197 12.74 2.16 9.16
N ASP A 198 14.03 1.97 8.84
CA ASP A 198 14.53 1.62 7.51
C ASP A 198 13.91 0.30 6.99
N GLY A 199 13.09 0.38 5.94
CA GLY A 199 12.45 -0.79 5.35
C GLY A 199 11.27 -1.38 6.15
N LEU A 200 10.90 -0.80 7.30
CA LEU A 200 9.86 -1.33 8.17
C LEU A 200 8.49 -1.36 7.49
N ALA A 201 8.10 -0.30 6.81
CA ALA A 201 6.78 -0.17 6.21
C ALA A 201 6.68 -0.84 4.82
N ILE A 202 7.74 -0.79 4.02
CA ILE A 202 7.68 -1.22 2.62
C ILE A 202 7.52 -2.74 2.47
N MET A 203 8.24 -3.55 3.24
CA MET A 203 8.13 -5.01 3.12
C MET A 203 6.77 -5.55 3.55
N PRO A 204 6.16 -5.16 4.67
CA PRO A 204 4.78 -5.48 4.98
C PRO A 204 3.79 -5.06 3.88
N THR A 205 3.99 -3.88 3.27
CA THR A 205 3.16 -3.42 2.14
C THR A 205 3.27 -4.35 0.94
N VAL A 206 4.48 -4.80 0.59
CA VAL A 206 4.72 -5.78 -0.48
C VAL A 206 4.03 -7.11 -0.19
N LEU A 207 4.16 -7.62 1.04
CA LEU A 207 3.57 -8.89 1.44
C LEU A 207 2.03 -8.84 1.41
N VAL A 208 1.44 -7.80 1.96
CA VAL A 208 -0.02 -7.61 1.97
C VAL A 208 -0.54 -7.36 0.55
N GLY A 209 0.14 -6.52 -0.24
CA GLY A 209 -0.20 -6.25 -1.63
C GLY A 209 -0.14 -7.50 -2.51
N GLY A 210 0.89 -8.33 -2.33
CA GLY A 210 1.01 -9.62 -3.02
C GLY A 210 -0.12 -10.58 -2.66
N ALA A 211 -0.48 -10.66 -1.38
CA ALA A 211 -1.61 -11.49 -0.92
C ALA A 211 -2.95 -10.99 -1.49
N LEU A 212 -3.20 -9.67 -1.48
CA LEU A 212 -4.38 -9.09 -2.11
C LEU A 212 -4.40 -9.37 -3.62
N GLY A 213 -3.25 -9.42 -4.29
CA GLY A 213 -3.13 -9.86 -5.68
C GLY A 213 -3.61 -11.30 -5.88
N VAL A 214 -3.31 -12.22 -4.96
CA VAL A 214 -3.85 -13.58 -4.98
C VAL A 214 -5.38 -13.56 -4.83
N PHE A 215 -5.92 -12.77 -3.90
CA PHE A 215 -7.37 -12.59 -3.77
C PHE A 215 -7.98 -12.02 -5.04
N ALA A 216 -7.36 -11.01 -5.67
CA ALA A 216 -7.83 -10.43 -6.92
C ALA A 216 -7.92 -11.49 -8.04
N TYR A 217 -6.87 -12.31 -8.17
CA TYR A 217 -6.83 -13.38 -9.16
C TYR A 217 -7.95 -14.41 -8.96
N VAL A 218 -8.14 -14.84 -7.72
CA VAL A 218 -9.12 -15.87 -7.38
C VAL A 218 -10.55 -15.35 -7.49
N THR A 219 -10.83 -14.15 -6.97
CA THR A 219 -12.14 -13.51 -7.01
C THR A 219 -12.56 -13.16 -8.45
N GLY A 220 -11.58 -12.81 -9.30
CA GLY A 220 -11.80 -12.48 -10.72
C GLY A 220 -11.88 -13.70 -11.66
N ASN A 221 -11.79 -14.92 -11.13
CA ASN A 221 -11.84 -16.14 -11.94
C ASN A 221 -13.02 -17.03 -11.53
N VAL A 222 -13.94 -17.30 -12.47
CA VAL A 222 -15.17 -18.06 -12.22
C VAL A 222 -14.88 -19.46 -11.65
N ASN A 223 -13.86 -20.16 -12.17
CA ASN A 223 -13.53 -21.50 -11.73
C ASN A 223 -12.95 -21.52 -10.32
N PHE A 224 -12.02 -20.62 -10.03
CA PHE A 224 -11.40 -20.55 -8.70
C PHE A 224 -12.35 -20.01 -7.64
N SER A 225 -13.17 -19.01 -7.98
CA SER A 225 -14.17 -18.49 -7.05
C SER A 225 -15.20 -19.56 -6.69
N GLY A 226 -15.70 -20.30 -7.69
CA GLY A 226 -16.62 -21.41 -7.48
C GLY A 226 -15.98 -22.55 -6.66
N TYR A 227 -14.74 -22.96 -6.96
CA TYR A 227 -14.04 -24.00 -6.21
C TYR A 227 -13.79 -23.62 -4.74
N LEU A 228 -13.47 -22.37 -4.49
CA LEU A 228 -13.19 -21.86 -3.13
C LEU A 228 -14.46 -21.42 -2.39
N GLY A 229 -15.60 -21.34 -3.07
CA GLY A 229 -16.86 -20.88 -2.50
C GLY A 229 -16.81 -19.39 -2.10
N ILE A 230 -16.05 -18.58 -2.84
CA ILE A 230 -16.00 -17.12 -2.68
C ILE A 230 -16.81 -16.45 -3.80
N PRO A 231 -17.35 -15.26 -3.55
CA PRO A 231 -18.08 -14.54 -4.59
C PRO A 231 -17.19 -14.19 -5.77
N TYR A 232 -17.70 -14.41 -6.98
CA TYR A 232 -17.07 -13.94 -8.21
C TYR A 232 -17.36 -12.44 -8.41
N VAL A 233 -16.34 -11.67 -8.70
CA VAL A 233 -16.46 -10.25 -9.06
C VAL A 233 -15.74 -10.03 -10.39
N ALA A 234 -16.51 -9.77 -11.44
CA ALA A 234 -15.98 -9.58 -12.78
C ALA A 234 -14.96 -8.44 -12.83
N GLY A 235 -13.85 -8.65 -13.54
CA GLY A 235 -12.83 -7.64 -13.76
C GLY A 235 -11.80 -7.46 -12.64
N THR A 236 -12.02 -8.00 -11.43
CA THR A 236 -11.06 -7.86 -10.32
C THR A 236 -9.74 -8.55 -10.58
N GLY A 237 -9.69 -9.56 -11.46
CA GLY A 237 -8.47 -10.25 -11.82
C GLY A 237 -7.37 -9.32 -12.33
N GLU A 238 -7.71 -8.25 -13.05
CA GLU A 238 -6.74 -7.28 -13.57
C GLU A 238 -5.95 -6.55 -12.47
N ILE A 239 -6.51 -6.45 -11.27
CA ILE A 239 -5.84 -5.87 -10.11
C ILE A 239 -4.60 -6.68 -9.70
N LEU A 240 -4.50 -7.97 -10.08
CA LEU A 240 -3.28 -8.75 -9.90
C LEU A 240 -2.08 -8.06 -10.57
N VAL A 241 -2.25 -7.48 -11.77
CA VAL A 241 -1.15 -6.79 -12.48
C VAL A 241 -0.67 -5.58 -11.67
N TYR A 242 -1.61 -4.80 -11.14
CA TYR A 242 -1.29 -3.67 -10.25
C TYR A 242 -0.57 -4.13 -8.98
N CYS A 243 -1.10 -5.15 -8.28
CA CYS A 243 -0.48 -5.69 -7.06
C CYS A 243 0.92 -6.25 -7.32
N SER A 244 1.13 -6.88 -8.48
CA SER A 244 2.44 -7.38 -8.90
C SER A 244 3.41 -6.23 -9.20
N ALA A 245 2.95 -5.17 -9.88
CA ALA A 245 3.74 -3.96 -10.08
C ALA A 245 4.11 -3.27 -8.76
N LEU A 246 3.17 -3.21 -7.79
CA LEU A 246 3.42 -2.73 -6.45
C LEU A 246 4.49 -3.56 -5.74
N ALA A 247 4.40 -4.89 -5.82
CA ALA A 247 5.39 -5.79 -5.23
C ALA A 247 6.77 -5.59 -5.87
N GLY A 248 6.85 -5.51 -7.20
CA GLY A 248 8.11 -5.26 -7.91
C GLY A 248 8.74 -3.90 -7.57
N ALA A 249 7.93 -2.83 -7.55
CA ALA A 249 8.38 -1.49 -7.19
C ALA A 249 8.83 -1.42 -5.72
N GLY A 250 8.05 -2.05 -4.82
CA GLY A 250 8.35 -2.10 -3.40
C GLY A 250 9.64 -2.86 -3.09
N LEU A 251 9.86 -4.01 -3.73
CA LEU A 251 11.12 -4.76 -3.60
C LEU A 251 12.29 -3.99 -4.21
N GLY A 252 12.09 -3.33 -5.36
CA GLY A 252 13.11 -2.48 -5.96
C GLY A 252 13.47 -1.27 -5.12
N PHE A 253 12.50 -0.68 -4.43
CA PHE A 253 12.74 0.39 -3.47
C PHE A 253 13.43 -0.13 -2.20
N LEU A 254 13.00 -1.27 -1.68
CA LEU A 254 13.60 -1.90 -0.50
C LEU A 254 15.10 -2.15 -0.66
N TRP A 255 15.58 -2.42 -1.87
CA TRP A 255 17.01 -2.54 -2.16
C TRP A 255 17.83 -1.33 -1.70
N PHE A 256 17.24 -0.14 -1.78
CA PHE A 256 17.87 1.11 -1.37
C PHE A 256 17.45 1.58 0.02
N ASN A 257 16.31 1.10 0.53
CA ASN A 257 15.73 1.50 1.81
C ASN A 257 16.00 0.52 2.94
N THR A 258 16.67 -0.63 2.67
CA THR A 258 17.09 -1.56 3.71
C THR A 258 18.14 -0.92 4.63
N TYR A 259 18.18 -1.34 5.89
CA TYR A 259 19.10 -0.79 6.90
C TYR A 259 20.58 -1.06 6.55
N PRO A 260 21.48 -0.04 6.57
CA PRO A 260 21.19 1.39 6.70
C PRO A 260 20.65 2.00 5.39
N ALA A 261 19.56 2.75 5.47
CA ALA A 261 18.86 3.24 4.30
C ALA A 261 19.64 4.29 3.52
N GLN A 262 19.64 4.19 2.19
CA GLN A 262 20.18 5.17 1.26
C GLN A 262 19.16 6.26 0.86
N VAL A 263 17.87 6.00 1.10
CA VAL A 263 16.76 6.91 0.79
C VAL A 263 15.54 6.55 1.64
N PHE A 264 14.81 7.55 2.13
CA PHE A 264 13.55 7.37 2.85
C PHE A 264 12.34 7.49 1.94
N MET A 265 11.29 6.72 2.26
CA MET A 265 10.04 6.67 1.49
C MET A 265 9.21 7.94 1.68
N CYS A 266 9.04 8.39 2.92
CA CYS A 266 8.26 9.54 3.36
C CYS A 266 6.77 9.50 3.01
N ASP A 267 6.07 10.61 3.24
CA ASP A 267 4.62 10.72 3.09
C ASP A 267 4.14 10.36 1.69
N ILE A 268 4.94 10.62 0.65
CA ILE A 268 4.61 10.28 -0.75
C ILE A 268 4.30 8.78 -0.89
N GLY A 269 5.22 7.93 -0.46
CA GLY A 269 5.09 6.49 -0.59
C GLY A 269 4.14 5.91 0.45
N ALA A 270 4.29 6.32 1.72
CA ALA A 270 3.52 5.77 2.82
C ALA A 270 2.01 6.00 2.64
N LEU A 271 1.58 7.23 2.28
CA LEU A 271 0.16 7.53 2.09
C LEU A 271 -0.42 6.82 0.88
N SER A 272 0.30 6.83 -0.25
CA SER A 272 -0.20 6.31 -1.52
C SER A 272 -0.35 4.80 -1.53
N LEU A 273 0.69 4.07 -1.08
CA LEU A 273 0.69 2.60 -1.11
C LEU A 273 -0.43 2.03 -0.24
N CYS A 274 -0.69 2.64 0.89
CA CYS A 274 -1.67 2.10 1.81
C CYS A 274 -3.10 2.53 1.53
N ALA A 275 -3.29 3.71 0.95
CA ALA A 275 -4.56 4.05 0.32
C ALA A 275 -4.90 3.06 -0.79
N ALA A 276 -3.90 2.68 -1.59
CA ALA A 276 -4.04 1.67 -2.64
C ALA A 276 -4.40 0.29 -2.09
N LEU A 277 -3.74 -0.18 -1.00
CA LEU A 277 -4.12 -1.44 -0.35
C LEU A 277 -5.56 -1.41 0.13
N GLY A 278 -6.00 -0.29 0.71
CA GLY A 278 -7.39 -0.08 1.11
C GLY A 278 -8.36 -0.18 -0.07
N ALA A 279 -8.05 0.49 -1.19
CA ALA A 279 -8.85 0.44 -2.40
C ALA A 279 -8.90 -0.97 -3.02
N VAL A 280 -7.76 -1.65 -3.11
CA VAL A 280 -7.68 -3.03 -3.61
C VAL A 280 -8.52 -3.97 -2.75
N ALA A 281 -8.41 -3.89 -1.42
CA ALA A 281 -9.18 -4.76 -0.52
C ALA A 281 -10.69 -4.59 -0.69
N VAL A 282 -11.15 -3.36 -0.88
CA VAL A 282 -12.56 -3.09 -1.15
C VAL A 282 -12.99 -3.64 -2.52
N ILE A 283 -12.16 -3.51 -3.55
CA ILE A 283 -12.46 -4.05 -4.89
C ILE A 283 -12.60 -5.58 -4.83
N VAL A 284 -11.70 -6.26 -4.11
CA VAL A 284 -11.72 -7.73 -3.99
C VAL A 284 -12.60 -8.26 -2.85
N ARG A 285 -13.33 -7.37 -2.16
CA ARG A 285 -14.22 -7.71 -1.02
C ARG A 285 -13.51 -8.40 0.14
N GLN A 286 -12.31 -7.94 0.45
CA GLN A 286 -11.47 -8.52 1.51
C GLN A 286 -11.07 -7.45 2.54
N GLU A 287 -12.01 -6.61 2.93
CA GLU A 287 -11.78 -5.49 3.86
C GLU A 287 -11.29 -5.99 5.21
N ILE A 288 -11.99 -6.95 5.81
CA ILE A 288 -11.61 -7.51 7.12
C ILE A 288 -10.31 -8.31 7.01
N VAL A 289 -10.12 -9.02 5.91
CA VAL A 289 -8.86 -9.75 5.66
C VAL A 289 -7.69 -8.79 5.56
N LEU A 290 -7.86 -7.62 4.92
CA LEU A 290 -6.84 -6.57 4.93
C LEU A 290 -6.50 -6.12 6.35
N ALA A 291 -7.50 -5.93 7.23
CA ALA A 291 -7.26 -5.55 8.61
C ALA A 291 -6.46 -6.63 9.38
N ILE A 292 -6.67 -7.92 9.06
CA ILE A 292 -5.89 -9.03 9.62
C ILE A 292 -4.46 -9.02 9.04
N MET A 293 -4.31 -9.07 7.72
CA MET A 293 -3.00 -9.12 7.06
C MET A 293 -2.14 -7.89 7.35
N GLY A 294 -2.77 -6.71 7.38
CA GLY A 294 -2.17 -5.43 7.74
C GLY A 294 -2.14 -5.16 9.24
N GLY A 295 -2.28 -6.17 10.09
CA GLY A 295 -2.40 -6.02 11.54
C GLY A 295 -1.23 -5.27 12.19
N ILE A 296 -0.02 -5.34 11.59
CA ILE A 296 1.11 -4.51 12.05
C ILE A 296 0.76 -3.02 11.94
N PHE A 297 0.23 -2.57 10.82
CA PHE A 297 -0.18 -1.18 10.62
C PHE A 297 -1.29 -0.76 11.57
N VAL A 298 -2.24 -1.67 11.79
CA VAL A 298 -3.34 -1.47 12.74
C VAL A 298 -2.80 -1.31 14.18
N VAL A 299 -1.90 -2.19 14.60
CA VAL A 299 -1.29 -2.15 15.95
C VAL A 299 -0.46 -0.89 16.14
N GLU A 300 0.32 -0.48 15.15
CA GLU A 300 1.08 0.78 15.17
C GLU A 300 0.16 1.97 15.40
N LYS A 301 -0.93 2.06 14.63
CA LYS A 301 -1.92 3.14 14.79
C LYS A 301 -2.62 3.09 16.13
N LEU A 302 -3.07 1.91 16.56
CA LEU A 302 -3.74 1.73 17.86
C LEU A 302 -2.81 2.09 19.01
N SER A 303 -1.51 1.78 18.92
CA SER A 303 -0.54 2.15 19.97
C SER A 303 -0.48 3.65 20.20
N VAL A 304 -0.52 4.44 19.12
CA VAL A 304 -0.54 5.91 19.20
C VAL A 304 -1.87 6.39 19.79
N MET A 305 -3.00 5.83 19.33
CA MET A 305 -4.32 6.22 19.84
C MET A 305 -4.45 5.92 21.34
N ILE A 306 -4.04 4.74 21.79
CA ILE A 306 -4.05 4.33 23.20
C ILE A 306 -3.12 5.25 24.01
N GLN A 307 -1.92 5.53 23.53
CA GLN A 307 -0.97 6.43 24.19
C GLN A 307 -1.55 7.83 24.40
N VAL A 308 -2.13 8.40 23.34
CA VAL A 308 -2.72 9.75 23.39
C VAL A 308 -3.94 9.77 24.30
N ALA A 309 -4.81 8.78 24.22
CA ALA A 309 -5.99 8.67 25.07
C ALA A 309 -5.61 8.52 26.54
N SER A 310 -4.68 7.61 26.87
CA SER A 310 -4.20 7.42 28.24
C SER A 310 -3.57 8.70 28.81
N PHE A 311 -2.71 9.35 28.02
CA PHE A 311 -2.05 10.57 28.48
C PHE A 311 -3.04 11.72 28.74
N LYS A 312 -4.05 11.88 27.86
CA LYS A 312 -5.10 12.89 28.06
C LYS A 312 -6.01 12.60 29.26
N LEU A 313 -6.31 11.32 29.51
CA LEU A 313 -7.25 10.93 30.56
C LEU A 313 -6.58 10.77 31.93
N THR A 314 -5.36 10.26 31.97
CA THR A 314 -4.69 9.86 33.22
C THR A 314 -3.35 10.55 33.49
N GLY A 315 -2.81 11.32 32.52
CA GLY A 315 -1.46 11.92 32.60
C GLY A 315 -0.32 10.89 32.51
N ARG A 316 -0.62 9.60 32.28
CA ARG A 316 0.36 8.51 32.26
C ARG A 316 0.55 7.92 30.87
N ARG A 317 1.81 7.57 30.57
CA ARG A 317 2.16 6.85 29.33
C ARG A 317 1.97 5.34 29.51
N VAL A 318 1.31 4.67 28.55
CA VAL A 318 1.19 3.21 28.48
C VAL A 318 2.48 2.60 27.92
N PHE A 319 2.95 3.15 26.81
CA PHE A 319 4.19 2.74 26.15
C PHE A 319 5.32 3.73 26.47
N ARG A 320 6.59 3.26 26.43
CA ARG A 320 7.75 4.15 26.59
C ARG A 320 7.71 5.27 25.53
N MET A 321 7.37 4.89 24.30
CA MET A 321 7.13 5.80 23.18
C MET A 321 6.13 5.15 22.23
N ALA A 322 5.37 5.92 21.46
CA ALA A 322 4.49 5.47 20.39
C ALA A 322 4.89 6.22 19.10
N PRO A 323 4.81 5.57 17.94
CA PRO A 323 4.31 4.20 17.66
C PRO A 323 5.12 3.08 18.33
N ILE A 324 4.56 1.83 18.32
CA ILE A 324 5.09 0.73 19.16
C ILE A 324 6.49 0.25 18.79
N HIS A 325 6.96 0.44 17.53
CA HIS A 325 8.33 0.11 17.16
C HIS A 325 9.35 0.89 17.99
N HIS A 326 9.13 2.18 18.28
CA HIS A 326 9.99 2.96 19.15
C HIS A 326 9.98 2.47 20.60
N HIS A 327 8.89 1.89 21.07
CA HIS A 327 8.84 1.26 22.39
C HIS A 327 9.87 0.12 22.50
N PHE A 328 10.02 -0.69 21.43
CA PHE A 328 10.98 -1.79 21.41
C PHE A 328 12.42 -1.30 21.28
N GLU A 329 12.68 -0.21 20.52
CA GLU A 329 14.00 0.42 20.48
C GLU A 329 14.41 0.93 21.85
N LEU A 330 13.51 1.65 22.55
CA LEU A 330 13.74 2.14 23.92
C LEU A 330 13.82 1.01 24.98
N LYS A 331 13.44 -0.23 24.63
CA LYS A 331 13.73 -1.44 25.41
C LYS A 331 15.12 -2.02 25.11
N GLY A 332 15.91 -1.43 24.22
CA GLY A 332 17.24 -1.86 23.86
C GLY A 332 17.30 -2.90 22.71
N TRP A 333 16.23 -3.03 21.91
CA TRP A 333 16.33 -3.85 20.72
C TRP A 333 17.00 -3.06 19.59
N ALA A 334 17.97 -3.69 18.93
CA ALA A 334 18.59 -3.11 17.74
C ALA A 334 17.54 -2.94 16.62
N GLU A 335 17.61 -1.84 15.89
CA GLU A 335 16.68 -1.50 14.80
C GLU A 335 16.46 -2.66 13.81
N PRO A 336 17.49 -3.34 13.25
CA PRO A 336 17.29 -4.45 12.33
C PRO A 336 16.50 -5.60 12.96
N LYS A 337 16.63 -5.80 14.27
CA LYS A 337 15.90 -6.84 15.00
C LYS A 337 14.40 -6.52 15.11
N VAL A 338 14.05 -5.25 15.30
CA VAL A 338 12.66 -4.79 15.29
C VAL A 338 12.07 -5.00 13.89
N ILE A 339 12.75 -4.52 12.85
CA ILE A 339 12.33 -4.59 11.45
C ILE A 339 12.03 -6.05 11.05
N VAL A 340 13.00 -6.95 11.21
CA VAL A 340 12.85 -8.37 10.79
C VAL A 340 11.72 -9.06 11.56
N ARG A 341 11.56 -8.79 12.84
CA ARG A 341 10.46 -9.37 13.63
C ARG A 341 9.10 -8.90 13.17
N PHE A 342 8.96 -7.63 12.82
CA PHE A 342 7.72 -7.09 12.26
C PHE A 342 7.41 -7.70 10.88
N TRP A 343 8.42 -7.94 10.05
CA TRP A 343 8.25 -8.67 8.79
C TRP A 343 7.75 -10.10 9.02
N ILE A 344 8.34 -10.82 9.98
CA ILE A 344 7.92 -12.19 10.33
C ILE A 344 6.47 -12.19 10.83
N ILE A 345 6.09 -11.25 11.68
CA ILE A 345 4.70 -11.12 12.16
C ILE A 345 3.77 -10.84 10.96
N THR A 346 4.17 -9.97 10.04
CA THR A 346 3.37 -9.71 8.83
C THR A 346 3.20 -10.98 7.98
N VAL A 347 4.26 -11.78 7.79
CA VAL A 347 4.16 -13.07 7.08
C VAL A 347 3.13 -13.98 7.76
N ILE A 348 3.16 -14.10 9.09
CA ILE A 348 2.19 -14.91 9.85
C ILE A 348 0.76 -14.38 9.62
N LEU A 349 0.54 -13.08 9.71
CA LEU A 349 -0.76 -12.46 9.51
C LEU A 349 -1.26 -12.62 8.07
N VAL A 350 -0.37 -12.53 7.08
CA VAL A 350 -0.69 -12.78 5.66
C VAL A 350 -1.09 -14.24 5.45
N LEU A 351 -0.37 -15.19 6.05
CA LEU A 351 -0.74 -16.60 5.97
C LEU A 351 -2.11 -16.88 6.62
N ILE A 352 -2.40 -16.24 7.76
CA ILE A 352 -3.72 -16.31 8.40
C ILE A 352 -4.78 -15.73 7.44
N GLY A 353 -4.55 -14.56 6.84
CA GLY A 353 -5.47 -13.98 5.87
C GLY A 353 -5.71 -14.88 4.66
N LEU A 354 -4.64 -15.44 4.06
CA LEU A 354 -4.74 -16.37 2.92
C LEU A 354 -5.46 -17.67 3.30
N ALA A 355 -5.33 -18.15 4.54
CA ALA A 355 -6.05 -19.34 5.00
C ALA A 355 -7.58 -19.16 4.91
N SER A 356 -8.10 -17.93 5.00
CA SER A 356 -9.52 -17.64 4.83
C SER A 356 -10.06 -18.02 3.44
N LEU A 357 -9.20 -18.15 2.43
CA LEU A 357 -9.62 -18.63 1.09
C LEU A 357 -10.15 -20.07 1.13
N LYS A 358 -9.62 -20.90 2.01
CA LYS A 358 -9.99 -22.33 2.04
C LYS A 358 -10.78 -22.72 3.29
N ILE A 359 -10.50 -22.08 4.42
CA ILE A 359 -11.21 -22.32 5.68
C ILE A 359 -12.45 -21.43 5.68
N ARG A 360 -13.56 -22.00 5.22
CA ARG A 360 -14.86 -21.35 5.22
C ARG A 360 -15.94 -22.34 5.59
#